data_fa28e1d11566c9f49f05395e884da280
#
_entry.id   fa28e1d11566c9f49f05395e884da280
#
_cell.length_a   1.000
_cell.length_b   1.000
_cell.length_c   1.000
_cell.angle_alpha   90.00
_cell.angle_beta   90.00
_cell.angle_gamma   90.00
#
_symmetry.space_group_name_H-M   'P 1'
#
loop_
_entity.id
_entity.type
_entity.pdbx_description
1 polymer ?
#
loop_
_entity_poly.entity_id
_entity_poly.type
_entity_poly.pdbx_seq_one_letter_code
_entity_poly.pdbx_strand_id
1 'polypeptide(L)'
;TQNQVHKENLEGVFDGSMDAIVELDLEFNILMMKQAALRLFVCNQEKYTGTAYAQFFMPGDADRLYKIVRKINRRPENERCIWVPDGLVVLNSEQKKFQSEATISQIQSTDGVCYVLILRDVNERYEAQKKIESLRNETEYLKDEIQTLYNRGKLVGESVPFRKTLQLMAEVAPTDSTVLIYGETGTGKELVARGIHSSSSRKGRPLITVNCAAIPEALMESEFFGHEKGAFTGATNSRDGRFALADGGTIFLDEIGELNGELQAKLLRVLQEGEYTPVGSSNTRRTDVRVIAATNRDLSMAVQDGNFRADLYYRLNVFPIEIPPLNRRGDDIRLLA
;
A
#
# COMPACT_ATOMS: atom_id res chain seq x y z
N THR A 1 32.32 46.71 12.70
CA THR A 1 32.66 45.52 13.49
C THR A 1 31.43 44.65 13.81
N GLN A 2 30.37 45.18 14.44
CA GLN A 2 29.18 44.40 14.76
C GLN A 2 28.32 44.08 13.50
N ASN A 3 28.23 45.03 12.57
CA ASN A 3 27.57 44.83 11.27
C ASN A 3 28.30 43.85 10.35
N GLN A 4 29.62 43.73 10.46
CA GLN A 4 30.42 42.84 9.65
C GLN A 4 30.25 41.38 10.08
N VAL A 5 30.23 41.12 11.40
CA VAL A 5 29.93 39.78 11.99
C VAL A 5 28.50 39.36 11.69
N HIS A 6 27.57 40.30 11.70
CA HIS A 6 26.16 40.01 11.37
C HIS A 6 25.97 39.66 9.87
N LYS A 7 26.71 40.33 9.00
CA LYS A 7 26.74 40.05 7.55
C LYS A 7 27.37 38.69 7.25
N GLU A 8 28.50 38.36 7.88
CA GLU A 8 29.17 37.07 7.74
C GLU A 8 28.30 35.89 8.28
N ASN A 9 27.60 36.11 9.40
CA ASN A 9 26.66 35.12 9.93
C ASN A 9 25.44 34.89 9.01
N LEU A 10 24.89 35.96 8.42
CA LEU A 10 23.80 35.84 7.45
C LEU A 10 24.26 35.14 6.16
N GLU A 11 25.44 35.49 5.65
CA GLU A 11 26.04 34.80 4.49
C GLU A 11 26.26 33.32 4.78
N GLY A 12 26.75 32.94 5.95
CA GLY A 12 26.92 31.55 6.37
C GLY A 12 25.62 30.76 6.47
N VAL A 13 24.53 31.39 6.91
CA VAL A 13 23.20 30.77 6.97
C VAL A 13 22.65 30.55 5.55
N PHE A 14 22.84 31.51 4.65
CA PHE A 14 22.40 31.36 3.26
C PHE A 14 23.26 30.37 2.46
N ASP A 15 24.55 30.26 2.73
CA ASP A 15 25.44 29.32 2.06
C ASP A 15 25.25 27.88 2.58
N GLY A 16 24.76 27.73 3.81
CA GLY A 16 24.35 26.41 4.38
C GLY A 16 22.97 25.94 3.93
N SER A 17 22.18 26.78 3.23
CA SER A 17 20.88 26.39 2.71
C SER A 17 21.02 25.32 1.61
N MET A 18 20.14 24.30 1.63
CA MET A 18 20.01 23.32 0.55
C MET A 18 19.24 23.91 -0.65
N ASP A 19 18.48 24.98 -0.45
CA ASP A 19 17.66 25.60 -1.48
C ASP A 19 18.54 26.46 -2.41
N ALA A 20 18.30 26.38 -3.71
CA ALA A 20 19.00 27.18 -4.70
C ALA A 20 18.48 28.62 -4.69
N ILE A 21 19.35 29.59 -4.40
CA ILE A 21 19.01 31.00 -4.35
C ILE A 21 19.67 31.70 -5.52
N VAL A 22 18.88 32.47 -6.28
CA VAL A 22 19.30 33.23 -7.44
C VAL A 22 18.80 34.68 -7.29
N GLU A 23 19.67 35.64 -7.47
CA GLU A 23 19.32 37.06 -7.52
C GLU A 23 19.27 37.52 -8.98
N LEU A 24 18.21 38.25 -9.34
CA LEU A 24 17.91 38.70 -10.69
C LEU A 24 17.67 40.19 -10.72
N ASP A 25 18.07 40.86 -11.80
CA ASP A 25 17.71 42.24 -12.04
C ASP A 25 16.23 42.39 -12.45
N LEU A 26 15.79 43.60 -12.78
CA LEU A 26 14.42 43.88 -13.19
C LEU A 26 14.08 43.33 -14.57
N GLU A 27 15.06 43.02 -15.39
CA GLU A 27 14.97 42.38 -16.71
C GLU A 27 15.12 40.85 -16.65
N PHE A 28 15.26 40.26 -15.44
CA PHE A 28 15.50 38.85 -15.19
C PHE A 28 16.83 38.30 -15.67
N ASN A 29 17.87 39.16 -15.71
CA ASN A 29 19.23 38.67 -15.86
C ASN A 29 19.80 38.29 -14.49
N ILE A 30 20.67 37.31 -14.48
CA ILE A 30 21.29 36.78 -13.28
C ILE A 30 22.31 37.80 -12.72
N LEU A 31 22.08 38.29 -11.51
CA LEU A 31 23.04 39.09 -10.76
C LEU A 31 23.98 38.17 -9.98
N MET A 32 23.43 37.22 -9.25
CA MET A 32 24.18 36.28 -8.42
C MET A 32 23.48 34.96 -8.28
N MET A 33 24.26 33.89 -8.16
CA MET A 33 23.82 32.53 -7.79
C MET A 33 24.56 32.07 -6.53
N LYS A 34 23.86 31.61 -5.52
CA LYS A 34 24.46 30.98 -4.35
C LYS A 34 24.98 29.57 -4.65
N GLN A 35 25.85 29.03 -3.79
CA GLN A 35 26.51 27.75 -3.99
C GLN A 35 25.54 26.58 -4.28
N ALA A 36 24.38 26.54 -3.61
CA ALA A 36 23.36 25.55 -3.86
C ALA A 36 22.76 25.68 -5.27
N ALA A 37 22.57 26.91 -5.78
CA ALA A 37 22.10 27.14 -7.14
C ALA A 37 23.13 26.71 -8.18
N LEU A 38 24.40 27.00 -7.97
CA LEU A 38 25.49 26.59 -8.86
C LEU A 38 25.57 25.07 -8.98
N ARG A 39 25.39 24.35 -7.86
CA ARG A 39 25.34 22.89 -7.84
C ARG A 39 24.09 22.35 -8.57
N LEU A 40 22.91 22.91 -8.29
CA LEU A 40 21.66 22.48 -8.88
C LEU A 40 21.64 22.65 -10.40
N PHE A 41 22.11 23.82 -10.88
CA PHE A 41 22.17 24.13 -12.30
C PHE A 41 23.42 23.57 -13.01
N VAL A 42 24.34 22.94 -12.26
CA VAL A 42 25.63 22.44 -12.78
C VAL A 42 26.33 23.52 -13.61
N CYS A 43 26.50 24.70 -13.02
CA CYS A 43 27.03 25.87 -13.75
C CYS A 43 28.08 26.63 -12.94
N ASN A 44 28.81 27.54 -13.64
CA ASN A 44 29.76 28.47 -13.03
C ASN A 44 29.18 29.88 -13.09
N GLN A 45 29.25 30.63 -12.00
CA GLN A 45 28.70 31.98 -11.88
C GLN A 45 29.24 32.93 -12.95
N GLU A 46 30.55 32.93 -13.19
CA GLU A 46 31.19 33.84 -14.17
C GLU A 46 30.59 33.74 -15.57
N LYS A 47 30.17 32.56 -15.99
CA LYS A 47 29.60 32.32 -17.32
C LYS A 47 28.17 32.81 -17.45
N TYR A 48 27.40 32.85 -16.36
CA TYR A 48 25.96 33.12 -16.41
C TYR A 48 25.56 34.47 -15.80
N THR A 49 26.44 35.17 -15.11
CA THR A 49 26.16 36.52 -14.63
C THR A 49 25.87 37.46 -15.81
N GLY A 50 24.81 38.23 -15.73
CA GLY A 50 24.32 39.13 -16.77
C GLY A 50 23.53 38.44 -17.90
N THR A 51 23.36 37.10 -17.86
CA THR A 51 22.56 36.41 -18.84
C THR A 51 21.11 36.21 -18.38
N ALA A 52 20.18 36.09 -19.34
CA ALA A 52 18.77 35.90 -19.02
C ALA A 52 18.52 34.55 -18.31
N TYR A 53 17.86 34.60 -17.16
CA TYR A 53 17.55 33.43 -16.35
C TYR A 53 16.56 32.49 -17.04
N ALA A 54 15.78 32.96 -18.00
CA ALA A 54 14.81 32.21 -18.76
C ALA A 54 15.37 30.93 -19.42
N GLN A 55 16.70 30.90 -19.72
CA GLN A 55 17.36 29.73 -20.31
C GLN A 55 17.33 28.47 -19.43
N PHE A 56 17.10 28.63 -18.12
CA PHE A 56 16.98 27.53 -17.17
C PHE A 56 15.55 27.03 -16.98
N PHE A 57 14.60 27.50 -17.80
CA PHE A 57 13.21 27.05 -17.72
C PHE A 57 12.73 26.47 -19.03
N MET A 58 11.71 25.62 -18.94
CA MET A 58 10.89 25.31 -20.11
C MET A 58 10.17 26.59 -20.59
N PRO A 59 9.96 26.80 -21.90
CA PRO A 59 9.38 28.04 -22.41
C PRO A 59 8.06 28.45 -21.74
N GLY A 60 7.17 27.51 -21.45
CA GLY A 60 5.91 27.79 -20.76
C GLY A 60 6.07 28.23 -19.30
N ASP A 61 7.08 27.72 -18.60
CA ASP A 61 7.35 28.08 -17.21
C ASP A 61 8.08 29.41 -17.08
N ALA A 62 8.92 29.79 -18.06
CA ALA A 62 9.48 31.13 -18.13
C ALA A 62 8.37 32.19 -18.27
N ASP A 63 7.43 32.00 -19.17
CA ASP A 63 6.28 32.90 -19.35
C ASP A 63 5.40 32.98 -18.10
N ARG A 64 5.23 31.86 -17.39
CA ARG A 64 4.49 31.79 -16.13
C ARG A 64 5.20 32.61 -15.05
N LEU A 65 6.52 32.51 -14.92
CA LEU A 65 7.32 33.29 -13.99
C LEU A 65 7.19 34.79 -14.26
N TYR A 66 7.29 35.24 -15.50
CA TYR A 66 7.07 36.65 -15.88
C TYR A 66 5.67 37.17 -15.48
N LYS A 67 4.63 36.35 -15.67
CA LYS A 67 3.26 36.71 -15.25
C LYS A 67 3.14 36.86 -13.73
N ILE A 68 3.84 36.02 -12.98
CA ILE A 68 3.85 36.07 -11.50
C ILE A 68 4.53 37.34 -11.03
N VAL A 69 5.66 37.69 -11.59
CA VAL A 69 6.39 38.92 -11.23
C VAL A 69 5.57 40.18 -11.50
N ARG A 70 4.86 40.24 -12.61
CA ARG A 70 3.94 41.36 -12.88
C ARG A 70 2.87 41.52 -11.79
N LYS A 71 2.48 40.42 -11.13
CA LYS A 71 1.55 40.45 -9.98
C LYS A 71 2.25 40.95 -8.71
N ILE A 72 3.50 40.56 -8.47
CA ILE A 72 4.30 41.01 -7.33
C ILE A 72 4.46 42.57 -7.33
N ASN A 73 4.78 43.13 -8.48
CA ASN A 73 4.99 44.56 -8.67
C ASN A 73 3.75 45.43 -8.37
N ARG A 74 2.56 44.82 -8.33
CA ARG A 74 1.29 45.48 -8.00
C ARG A 74 0.94 45.37 -6.52
N ARG A 75 1.73 44.64 -5.69
CA ARG A 75 1.48 44.46 -4.27
C ARG A 75 2.19 45.52 -3.42
N PRO A 76 1.72 45.81 -2.20
CA PRO A 76 2.44 46.59 -1.21
C PRO A 76 3.82 45.98 -0.94
N GLU A 77 4.79 46.82 -0.55
CA GLU A 77 6.20 46.39 -0.36
C GLU A 77 6.34 45.22 0.62
N ASN A 78 5.56 45.16 1.69
CA ASN A 78 5.56 44.11 2.70
C ASN A 78 4.96 42.78 2.22
N GLU A 79 4.32 42.75 1.05
CA GLU A 79 3.66 41.57 0.48
C GLU A 79 4.27 41.09 -0.85
N ARG A 80 5.44 41.61 -1.20
CA ARG A 80 6.15 41.32 -2.47
C ARG A 80 6.91 40.00 -2.42
N CYS A 81 6.24 38.96 -1.90
CA CYS A 81 6.70 37.58 -1.91
C CYS A 81 5.56 36.68 -2.38
N ILE A 82 5.84 35.80 -3.31
CA ILE A 82 4.85 34.84 -3.83
C ILE A 82 5.50 33.45 -3.91
N TRP A 83 4.84 32.47 -3.32
CA TRP A 83 5.08 31.06 -3.61
C TRP A 83 4.43 30.71 -4.94
N VAL A 84 5.14 29.96 -5.80
CA VAL A 84 4.69 29.53 -7.12
C VAL A 84 3.97 28.20 -6.98
N PRO A 85 2.62 28.17 -7.06
CA PRO A 85 1.86 26.93 -6.95
C PRO A 85 2.21 26.01 -8.14
N ASP A 86 2.16 24.69 -7.89
CA ASP A 86 2.45 23.61 -8.85
C ASP A 86 3.92 23.56 -9.33
N GLY A 87 4.80 24.32 -8.69
CA GLY A 87 6.22 24.32 -9.00
C GLY A 87 6.58 24.82 -10.40
N LEU A 88 7.83 24.66 -10.78
CA LEU A 88 8.40 25.00 -12.09
C LEU A 88 9.24 23.82 -12.59
N VAL A 89 9.19 23.53 -13.86
CA VAL A 89 10.14 22.61 -14.49
C VAL A 89 11.37 23.39 -14.89
N VAL A 90 12.48 23.06 -14.29
CA VAL A 90 13.76 23.74 -14.46
C VAL A 90 14.72 22.84 -15.23
N LEU A 91 15.62 23.46 -15.97
CA LEU A 91 16.67 22.82 -16.75
C LEU A 91 18.02 23.17 -16.12
N ASN A 92 18.90 22.19 -15.98
CA ASN A 92 20.30 22.51 -15.69
C ASN A 92 21.09 22.81 -16.95
N SER A 93 22.38 23.15 -16.84
CA SER A 93 23.25 23.45 -17.99
C SER A 93 23.44 22.27 -18.96
N GLU A 94 23.18 21.04 -18.48
CA GLU A 94 23.21 19.79 -19.27
C GLU A 94 21.85 19.44 -19.88
N GLN A 95 20.86 20.35 -19.82
CA GLN A 95 19.48 20.17 -20.28
C GLN A 95 18.71 19.07 -19.55
N LYS A 96 19.15 18.64 -18.38
CA LYS A 96 18.42 17.71 -17.52
C LYS A 96 17.29 18.46 -16.84
N LYS A 97 16.07 17.89 -16.93
CA LYS A 97 14.85 18.45 -16.32
C LYS A 97 14.72 17.99 -14.87
N PHE A 98 14.26 18.89 -14.02
CA PHE A 98 13.85 18.55 -12.65
C PHE A 98 12.67 19.41 -12.22
N GLN A 99 11.84 18.85 -11.36
CA GLN A 99 10.69 19.55 -10.76
C GLN A 99 11.17 20.35 -9.55
N SER A 100 10.77 21.63 -9.47
CA SER A 100 11.13 22.48 -8.34
C SER A 100 9.93 23.20 -7.75
N GLU A 101 9.91 23.33 -6.42
CA GLU A 101 9.09 24.35 -5.74
C GLU A 101 9.84 25.68 -5.82
N ALA A 102 9.11 26.77 -6.04
CA ALA A 102 9.71 28.09 -6.21
C ALA A 102 9.03 29.14 -5.35
N THR A 103 9.84 30.05 -4.81
CA THR A 103 9.37 31.29 -4.16
C THR A 103 10.11 32.46 -4.79
N ILE A 104 9.38 33.49 -5.19
CA ILE A 104 9.97 34.73 -5.72
C ILE A 104 9.59 35.91 -4.85
N SER A 105 10.60 36.74 -4.52
CA SER A 105 10.45 37.92 -3.72
C SER A 105 11.11 39.12 -4.42
N GLN A 106 10.51 40.29 -4.30
CA GLN A 106 11.16 41.54 -4.67
C GLN A 106 11.76 42.18 -3.41
N ILE A 107 13.02 42.47 -3.44
CA ILE A 107 13.75 43.10 -2.31
C ILE A 107 14.44 44.38 -2.72
N GLN A 108 14.65 45.27 -1.75
CA GLN A 108 15.50 46.45 -1.90
C GLN A 108 16.92 46.08 -1.48
N SER A 109 17.87 46.09 -2.43
CA SER A 109 19.30 45.89 -2.17
C SER A 109 20.02 47.22 -2.11
N THR A 110 21.30 47.21 -1.70
CA THR A 110 22.19 48.38 -1.74
C THR A 110 22.37 48.97 -3.13
N ASP A 111 22.28 48.09 -4.17
CA ASP A 111 22.49 48.45 -5.57
C ASP A 111 21.18 48.71 -6.33
N GLY A 112 20.04 48.67 -5.63
CA GLY A 112 18.71 48.90 -6.22
C GLY A 112 17.72 47.81 -5.89
N VAL A 113 16.60 47.77 -6.65
CA VAL A 113 15.55 46.76 -6.53
C VAL A 113 15.96 45.50 -7.33
N CYS A 114 15.88 44.35 -6.70
CA CYS A 114 16.12 43.05 -7.37
C CYS A 114 15.08 42.00 -6.99
N TYR A 115 15.04 40.92 -7.74
CA TYR A 115 14.24 39.74 -7.41
C TYR A 115 15.13 38.66 -6.83
N VAL A 116 14.64 37.98 -5.78
CA VAL A 116 15.26 36.78 -5.22
C VAL A 116 14.35 35.62 -5.53
N LEU A 117 14.88 34.66 -6.26
CA LEU A 117 14.21 33.39 -6.57
C LEU A 117 14.85 32.27 -5.75
N ILE A 118 14.04 31.59 -4.96
CA ILE A 118 14.43 30.42 -4.17
C ILE A 118 13.79 29.21 -4.83
N LEU A 119 14.62 28.22 -5.16
CA LEU A 119 14.20 26.97 -5.78
C LEU A 119 14.61 25.80 -4.91
N ARG A 120 13.66 24.92 -4.66
CA ARG A 120 13.87 23.64 -3.98
C ARG A 120 13.65 22.50 -4.96
N ASP A 121 14.66 21.66 -5.16
CA ASP A 121 14.50 20.44 -5.93
C ASP A 121 13.57 19.47 -5.18
N VAL A 122 12.49 19.09 -5.81
CA VAL A 122 11.49 18.13 -5.29
C VAL A 122 11.34 16.91 -6.20
N ASN A 123 12.29 16.72 -7.12
CA ASN A 123 12.20 15.70 -8.16
C ASN A 123 12.07 14.28 -7.56
N GLU A 124 12.88 13.93 -6.57
CA GLU A 124 12.79 12.60 -5.92
C GLU A 124 11.41 12.37 -5.29
N ARG A 125 10.89 13.39 -4.60
CA ARG A 125 9.54 13.32 -4.00
C ARG A 125 8.45 13.19 -5.05
N TYR A 126 8.56 13.95 -6.13
CA TYR A 126 7.62 13.93 -7.24
C TYR A 126 7.60 12.57 -7.96
N GLU A 127 8.77 12.02 -8.28
CA GLU A 127 8.91 10.71 -8.90
C GLU A 127 8.40 9.58 -8.00
N ALA A 128 8.72 9.64 -6.70
CA ALA A 128 8.21 8.69 -5.72
C ALA A 128 6.67 8.73 -5.64
N GLN A 129 6.09 9.92 -5.60
CA GLN A 129 4.63 10.09 -5.55
C GLN A 129 3.95 9.57 -6.82
N LYS A 130 4.51 9.85 -7.99
CA LYS A 130 4.04 9.35 -9.28
C LYS A 130 4.11 7.82 -9.36
N LYS A 131 5.18 7.23 -8.82
CA LYS A 131 5.33 5.77 -8.74
C LYS A 131 4.28 5.13 -7.81
N ILE A 132 4.02 5.76 -6.66
CA ILE A 132 2.97 5.30 -5.72
C ILE A 132 1.59 5.35 -6.39
N GLU A 133 1.28 6.42 -7.10
CA GLU A 133 0.00 6.56 -7.81
C GLU A 133 -0.14 5.52 -8.94
N SER A 134 0.92 5.30 -9.72
CA SER A 134 0.95 4.25 -10.74
C SER A 134 0.72 2.85 -10.15
N LEU A 135 1.40 2.53 -9.03
CA LEU A 135 1.23 1.24 -8.35
C LEU A 135 -0.18 1.07 -7.74
N ARG A 136 -0.78 2.15 -7.25
CA ARG A 136 -2.17 2.12 -6.77
C ARG A 136 -3.15 1.81 -7.89
N ASN A 137 -3.02 2.49 -9.03
CA ASN A 137 -3.88 2.29 -10.20
C ASN A 137 -3.74 0.86 -10.75
N GLU A 138 -2.50 0.33 -10.81
CA GLU A 138 -2.25 -1.06 -11.20
C GLU A 138 -2.88 -2.04 -10.21
N THR A 139 -2.78 -1.76 -8.92
CA THR A 139 -3.39 -2.60 -7.86
C THR A 139 -4.92 -2.58 -7.95
N GLU A 140 -5.54 -1.44 -8.22
CA GLU A 140 -6.99 -1.33 -8.42
C GLU A 140 -7.44 -2.08 -9.68
N TYR A 141 -6.74 -1.90 -10.79
CA TYR A 141 -7.01 -2.62 -12.04
C TYR A 141 -6.94 -4.15 -11.84
N LEU A 142 -5.86 -4.63 -11.20
CA LEU A 142 -5.70 -6.06 -10.92
C LEU A 142 -6.77 -6.59 -9.95
N LYS A 143 -7.21 -5.80 -8.98
CA LYS A 143 -8.34 -6.16 -8.10
C LYS A 143 -9.64 -6.30 -8.87
N ASP A 144 -9.94 -5.37 -9.77
CA ASP A 144 -11.16 -5.40 -10.58
C ASP A 144 -11.14 -6.56 -11.59
N GLU A 145 -9.99 -6.85 -12.19
CA GLU A 145 -9.81 -8.00 -13.07
C GLU A 145 -10.00 -9.32 -12.30
N ILE A 146 -9.36 -9.44 -11.15
CA ILE A 146 -9.56 -10.57 -10.22
C ILE A 146 -11.04 -10.67 -9.85
N GLN A 147 -11.69 -9.57 -9.48
CA GLN A 147 -13.11 -9.57 -9.08
C GLN A 147 -14.04 -9.94 -10.25
N THR A 148 -13.70 -9.54 -11.46
CA THR A 148 -14.45 -9.92 -12.67
C THR A 148 -14.27 -11.40 -13.00
N LEU A 149 -13.07 -11.94 -12.86
CA LEU A 149 -12.82 -13.39 -13.01
C LEU A 149 -13.52 -14.20 -11.91
N TYR A 150 -13.58 -13.68 -10.69
CA TYR A 150 -14.27 -14.35 -9.56
C TYR A 150 -15.79 -14.16 -9.54
N ASN A 151 -16.34 -13.08 -10.11
CA ASN A 151 -17.81 -12.88 -10.24
C ASN A 151 -18.49 -13.87 -11.21
N ARG A 152 -17.75 -14.71 -11.93
CA ARG A 152 -18.29 -15.85 -12.68
C ARG A 152 -18.84 -16.97 -11.76
N GLY A 153 -18.53 -16.94 -10.46
CA GLY A 153 -19.03 -17.90 -9.47
C GLY A 153 -20.13 -17.33 -8.60
N LYS A 154 -21.30 -16.94 -9.15
CA LYS A 154 -22.47 -16.70 -8.31
C LYS A 154 -22.92 -18.02 -7.69
N LEU A 155 -23.24 -18.01 -6.39
CA LEU A 155 -23.93 -19.12 -5.75
C LEU A 155 -25.30 -19.29 -6.42
N VAL A 156 -25.43 -20.36 -7.20
CA VAL A 156 -26.66 -20.69 -7.93
C VAL A 156 -27.28 -21.92 -7.31
N GLY A 157 -28.56 -21.81 -6.97
CA GLY A 157 -29.34 -22.94 -6.46
C GLY A 157 -30.59 -22.45 -5.73
N GLU A 158 -31.71 -23.17 -5.95
CA GLU A 158 -33.01 -22.90 -5.39
C GLU A 158 -33.60 -24.08 -4.62
N SER A 159 -32.91 -25.21 -4.62
CA SER A 159 -33.34 -26.41 -3.90
C SER A 159 -33.48 -26.15 -2.40
N VAL A 160 -34.44 -26.84 -1.78
CA VAL A 160 -34.71 -26.68 -0.33
C VAL A 160 -33.47 -26.95 0.53
N PRO A 161 -32.63 -27.98 0.27
CA PRO A 161 -31.40 -28.21 1.04
C PRO A 161 -30.38 -27.05 0.87
N PHE A 162 -30.27 -26.48 -0.34
CA PHE A 162 -29.33 -25.39 -0.59
C PHE A 162 -29.81 -24.06 -0.03
N ARG A 163 -31.11 -23.79 -0.04
CA ARG A 163 -31.68 -22.59 0.64
C ARG A 163 -31.36 -22.55 2.13
N LYS A 164 -31.34 -23.74 2.80
CA LYS A 164 -30.90 -23.84 4.19
C LYS A 164 -29.44 -23.40 4.35
N THR A 165 -28.55 -23.79 3.45
CA THR A 165 -27.15 -23.32 3.43
C THR A 165 -27.08 -21.79 3.27
N LEU A 166 -27.86 -21.21 2.34
CA LEU A 166 -27.92 -19.77 2.13
C LEU A 166 -28.46 -19.02 3.36
N GLN A 167 -29.45 -19.59 4.06
CA GLN A 167 -29.97 -19.01 5.29
C GLN A 167 -28.91 -18.99 6.40
N LEU A 168 -28.21 -20.11 6.63
CA LEU A 168 -27.11 -20.19 7.61
C LEU A 168 -25.97 -19.22 7.30
N MET A 169 -25.65 -19.06 6.00
CA MET A 169 -24.68 -18.04 5.56
C MET A 169 -25.14 -16.63 5.96
N ALA A 170 -26.39 -16.28 5.70
CA ALA A 170 -26.91 -14.94 6.04
C ALA A 170 -26.94 -14.70 7.56
N GLU A 171 -27.21 -15.74 8.35
CA GLU A 171 -27.24 -15.69 9.82
C GLU A 171 -25.83 -15.47 10.40
N VAL A 172 -24.80 -16.19 9.89
CA VAL A 172 -23.45 -16.10 10.43
C VAL A 172 -22.62 -14.93 9.87
N ALA A 173 -22.96 -14.43 8.68
CA ALA A 173 -22.19 -13.37 8.03
C ALA A 173 -21.92 -12.15 8.90
N PRO A 174 -22.89 -11.55 9.64
CA PRO A 174 -22.68 -10.36 10.45
C PRO A 174 -21.89 -10.61 11.73
N THR A 175 -21.62 -11.86 12.11
CA THR A 175 -20.87 -12.22 13.31
C THR A 175 -19.37 -12.42 13.02
N ASP A 176 -18.54 -12.38 14.04
CA ASP A 176 -17.12 -12.77 13.96
C ASP A 176 -16.87 -14.25 14.30
N SER A 177 -17.93 -15.05 14.41
CA SER A 177 -17.83 -16.48 14.74
C SER A 177 -17.01 -17.22 13.70
N THR A 178 -16.21 -18.20 14.16
CA THR A 178 -15.54 -19.16 13.29
C THR A 178 -16.57 -20.03 12.59
N VAL A 179 -16.41 -20.22 11.28
CA VAL A 179 -17.32 -21.04 10.46
C VAL A 179 -16.57 -22.27 9.97
N LEU A 180 -17.19 -23.43 10.09
CA LEU A 180 -16.67 -24.67 9.53
C LEU A 180 -17.63 -25.17 8.45
N ILE A 181 -17.14 -25.20 7.19
CA ILE A 181 -17.91 -25.60 6.03
C ILE A 181 -17.60 -27.06 5.69
N TYR A 182 -18.61 -27.90 5.73
CA TYR A 182 -18.53 -29.28 5.31
C TYR A 182 -19.12 -29.46 3.90
N GLY A 183 -18.47 -30.24 3.06
CA GLY A 183 -19.02 -30.59 1.75
C GLY A 183 -18.02 -31.37 0.90
N GLU A 184 -18.55 -32.19 0.01
CA GLU A 184 -17.74 -32.95 -0.96
C GLU A 184 -16.89 -32.02 -1.83
N THR A 185 -15.85 -32.53 -2.47
CA THR A 185 -15.04 -31.78 -3.43
C THR A 185 -15.92 -31.28 -4.58
N GLY A 186 -15.74 -30.00 -4.96
CA GLY A 186 -16.53 -29.38 -6.04
C GLY A 186 -17.91 -28.86 -5.65
N THR A 187 -18.34 -28.94 -4.38
CA THR A 187 -19.68 -28.46 -3.95
C THR A 187 -19.78 -26.94 -3.85
N GLY A 188 -18.66 -26.21 -3.98
CA GLY A 188 -18.62 -24.74 -3.92
C GLY A 188 -18.29 -24.18 -2.52
N LYS A 189 -17.52 -24.91 -1.70
CA LYS A 189 -17.10 -24.45 -0.36
C LYS A 189 -16.46 -23.05 -0.38
N GLU A 190 -15.61 -22.77 -1.37
CA GLU A 190 -14.97 -21.46 -1.54
C GLU A 190 -15.99 -20.37 -1.87
N LEU A 191 -17.00 -20.64 -2.70
CA LEU A 191 -18.05 -19.68 -3.02
C LEU A 191 -18.89 -19.32 -1.79
N VAL A 192 -19.17 -20.30 -0.94
CA VAL A 192 -19.86 -20.09 0.34
C VAL A 192 -19.02 -19.22 1.27
N ALA A 193 -17.71 -19.50 1.41
CA ALA A 193 -16.81 -18.68 2.22
C ALA A 193 -16.72 -17.24 1.73
N ARG A 194 -16.62 -17.02 0.41
CA ARG A 194 -16.65 -15.69 -0.22
C ARG A 194 -17.98 -14.97 0.01
N GLY A 195 -19.11 -15.69 -0.09
CA GLY A 195 -20.44 -15.17 0.18
C GLY A 195 -20.59 -14.70 1.63
N ILE A 196 -20.08 -15.46 2.60
CA ILE A 196 -20.07 -15.09 4.02
C ILE A 196 -19.23 -13.82 4.23
N HIS A 197 -18.00 -13.77 3.67
CA HIS A 197 -17.13 -12.61 3.80
C HIS A 197 -17.75 -11.36 3.17
N SER A 198 -18.30 -11.44 1.95
CA SER A 198 -18.88 -10.30 1.23
C SER A 198 -20.13 -9.74 1.91
N SER A 199 -20.81 -10.54 2.74
CA SER A 199 -21.98 -10.14 3.53
C SER A 199 -21.63 -9.79 4.98
N SER A 200 -20.35 -9.81 5.35
CA SER A 200 -19.87 -9.56 6.72
C SER A 200 -19.55 -8.08 6.98
N SER A 201 -19.29 -7.75 8.26
CA SER A 201 -18.75 -6.45 8.67
C SER A 201 -17.34 -6.19 8.10
N ARG A 202 -16.62 -7.27 7.71
CA ARG A 202 -15.25 -7.23 7.16
C ARG A 202 -15.20 -7.25 5.63
N LYS A 203 -16.32 -7.03 4.91
CA LYS A 203 -16.41 -7.09 3.43
C LYS A 203 -15.44 -6.17 2.67
N GLY A 204 -15.01 -5.06 3.29
CA GLY A 204 -14.03 -4.12 2.73
C GLY A 204 -12.57 -4.42 3.14
N ARG A 205 -12.35 -5.51 3.86
CA ARG A 205 -11.04 -5.96 4.33
C ARG A 205 -10.55 -7.15 3.50
N PRO A 206 -9.26 -7.54 3.59
CA PRO A 206 -8.76 -8.66 2.81
C PRO A 206 -9.46 -9.97 3.15
N LEU A 207 -9.71 -10.79 2.12
CA LEU A 207 -10.03 -12.20 2.23
C LEU A 207 -8.85 -13.01 1.70
N ILE A 208 -8.10 -13.62 2.59
CA ILE A 208 -6.94 -14.46 2.23
C ILE A 208 -7.37 -15.91 2.15
N THR A 209 -7.24 -16.51 0.97
CA THR A 209 -7.57 -17.90 0.73
C THR A 209 -6.32 -18.77 0.77
N VAL A 210 -6.37 -19.87 1.52
CA VAL A 210 -5.30 -20.84 1.65
C VAL A 210 -5.88 -22.25 1.43
N ASN A 211 -5.40 -22.96 0.43
CA ASN A 211 -5.69 -24.36 0.24
C ASN A 211 -4.59 -25.19 0.91
N CYS A 212 -4.92 -25.85 2.02
CA CYS A 212 -3.95 -26.60 2.82
C CYS A 212 -3.40 -27.83 2.06
N ALA A 213 -4.18 -28.45 1.19
CA ALA A 213 -3.74 -29.58 0.39
C ALA A 213 -2.75 -29.21 -0.73
N ALA A 214 -2.75 -27.95 -1.17
CA ALA A 214 -1.89 -27.48 -2.26
C ALA A 214 -0.47 -27.05 -1.81
N ILE A 215 -0.24 -26.87 -0.51
CA ILE A 215 1.03 -26.40 0.03
C ILE A 215 1.85 -27.62 0.49
N PRO A 216 3.09 -27.78 0.03
CA PRO A 216 3.99 -28.79 0.55
C PRO A 216 4.16 -28.68 2.07
N GLU A 217 4.13 -29.80 2.79
CA GLU A 217 4.17 -29.82 4.26
C GLU A 217 5.34 -29.03 4.84
N ALA A 218 6.53 -29.15 4.26
CA ALA A 218 7.74 -28.44 4.69
C ALA A 218 7.66 -26.90 4.58
N LEU A 219 6.77 -26.37 3.74
CA LEU A 219 6.60 -24.93 3.53
C LEU A 219 5.35 -24.38 4.25
N MET A 220 4.48 -25.24 4.73
CA MET A 220 3.18 -24.87 5.23
C MET A 220 3.26 -23.91 6.41
N GLU A 221 4.16 -24.16 7.36
CA GLU A 221 4.38 -23.28 8.51
C GLU A 221 4.83 -21.88 8.08
N SER A 222 5.80 -21.82 7.17
CA SER A 222 6.32 -20.55 6.63
C SER A 222 5.28 -19.78 5.82
N GLU A 223 4.41 -20.46 5.06
CA GLU A 223 3.31 -19.82 4.34
C GLU A 223 2.24 -19.27 5.30
N PHE A 224 1.91 -19.99 6.36
CA PHE A 224 0.90 -19.55 7.33
C PHE A 224 1.39 -18.39 8.19
N PHE A 225 2.55 -18.54 8.82
CA PHE A 225 3.03 -17.64 9.88
C PHE A 225 4.15 -16.70 9.44
N GLY A 226 4.71 -16.91 8.22
CA GLY A 226 5.87 -16.16 7.75
C GLY A 226 7.18 -16.67 8.32
N HIS A 227 8.28 -16.08 7.91
CA HIS A 227 9.62 -16.44 8.36
C HIS A 227 10.55 -15.24 8.42
N GLU A 228 11.51 -15.31 9.33
CA GLU A 228 12.62 -14.36 9.39
C GLU A 228 13.77 -14.81 8.47
N LYS A 229 14.62 -13.85 8.09
CA LYS A 229 15.82 -14.14 7.30
C LYS A 229 16.69 -15.18 8.02
N GLY A 230 17.07 -16.24 7.30
CA GLY A 230 17.91 -17.31 7.84
C GLY A 230 17.15 -18.40 8.60
N ALA A 231 15.84 -18.39 8.64
CA ALA A 231 14.99 -19.36 9.35
C ALA A 231 15.17 -20.81 8.84
N PHE A 232 15.48 -20.98 7.55
CA PHE A 232 15.79 -22.26 6.92
C PHE A 232 16.70 -22.07 5.70
N THR A 233 17.23 -23.16 5.14
CA THR A 233 18.07 -23.11 3.93
C THR A 233 17.28 -22.57 2.75
N GLY A 234 17.62 -21.35 2.29
CA GLY A 234 16.90 -20.62 1.23
C GLY A 234 16.09 -19.40 1.70
N ALA A 235 15.96 -19.18 3.01
CA ALA A 235 15.32 -17.95 3.58
C ALA A 235 16.27 -16.75 3.47
N THR A 236 16.42 -16.19 2.28
CA THR A 236 17.31 -15.04 2.01
C THR A 236 16.77 -13.72 2.56
N ASN A 237 15.45 -13.59 2.64
CA ASN A 237 14.73 -12.42 3.16
C ASN A 237 13.67 -12.87 4.17
N SER A 238 13.20 -11.95 5.02
CA SER A 238 11.99 -12.16 5.81
C SER A 238 10.74 -12.06 4.91
N ARG A 239 9.70 -12.83 5.22
CA ARG A 239 8.43 -12.79 4.51
C ARG A 239 7.25 -12.93 5.48
N ASP A 240 6.26 -12.08 5.32
CA ASP A 240 5.01 -12.18 6.07
C ASP A 240 4.17 -13.37 5.61
N GLY A 241 3.55 -14.06 6.59
CA GLY A 241 2.66 -15.18 6.34
C GLY A 241 1.22 -14.76 6.07
N ARG A 242 0.38 -15.77 5.76
CA ARG A 242 -1.03 -15.56 5.42
C ARG A 242 -1.83 -14.91 6.55
N PHE A 243 -1.51 -15.21 7.81
CA PHE A 243 -2.17 -14.57 8.96
C PHE A 243 -1.84 -13.09 9.08
N ALA A 244 -0.60 -12.68 8.77
CA ALA A 244 -0.25 -11.27 8.72
C ALA A 244 -1.00 -10.52 7.60
N LEU A 245 -1.12 -11.15 6.42
CA LEU A 245 -1.84 -10.57 5.28
C LEU A 245 -3.35 -10.49 5.51
N ALA A 246 -3.90 -11.36 6.36
CA ALA A 246 -5.32 -11.41 6.70
C ALA A 246 -5.70 -10.49 7.87
N ASP A 247 -4.74 -9.79 8.48
CA ASP A 247 -4.99 -8.98 9.67
C ASP A 247 -6.08 -7.91 9.46
N GLY A 248 -7.01 -7.82 10.40
CA GLY A 248 -8.22 -7.01 10.31
C GLY A 248 -9.27 -7.53 9.31
N GLY A 249 -8.99 -8.64 8.61
CA GLY A 249 -9.82 -9.24 7.57
C GLY A 249 -10.34 -10.64 7.89
N THR A 250 -10.36 -11.50 6.86
CA THR A 250 -10.83 -12.88 6.95
C THR A 250 -9.80 -13.82 6.32
N ILE A 251 -9.54 -14.96 6.93
CA ILE A 251 -8.80 -16.06 6.33
C ILE A 251 -9.74 -17.22 6.03
N PHE A 252 -9.66 -17.74 4.81
CA PHE A 252 -10.35 -18.97 4.40
C PHE A 252 -9.34 -20.09 4.27
N LEU A 253 -9.50 -21.13 5.08
CA LEU A 253 -8.66 -22.32 5.14
C LEU A 253 -9.40 -23.50 4.49
N ASP A 254 -9.09 -23.80 3.23
CA ASP A 254 -9.69 -24.95 2.55
C ASP A 254 -8.90 -26.22 2.83
N GLU A 255 -9.61 -27.34 2.90
CA GLU A 255 -9.10 -28.67 3.22
C GLU A 255 -8.30 -28.69 4.54
N ILE A 256 -8.90 -28.10 5.61
CA ILE A 256 -8.27 -27.97 6.93
C ILE A 256 -7.86 -29.31 7.56
N GLY A 257 -8.50 -30.39 7.16
CA GLY A 257 -8.19 -31.76 7.60
C GLY A 257 -6.83 -32.29 7.13
N GLU A 258 -6.12 -31.57 6.24
CA GLU A 258 -4.79 -31.93 5.76
C GLU A 258 -3.64 -31.40 6.64
N LEU A 259 -3.95 -30.58 7.66
CA LEU A 259 -2.93 -30.03 8.54
C LEU A 259 -2.30 -31.12 9.42
N ASN A 260 -0.97 -31.12 9.51
CA ASN A 260 -0.25 -31.96 10.48
C ASN A 260 -0.41 -31.46 11.92
N GLY A 261 -0.07 -32.29 12.90
CA GLY A 261 -0.30 -32.02 14.33
C GLY A 261 0.40 -30.77 14.87
N GLU A 262 1.59 -30.41 14.34
CA GLU A 262 2.29 -29.19 14.75
C GLU A 262 1.56 -27.93 14.32
N LEU A 263 1.09 -27.89 13.08
CA LEU A 263 0.32 -26.77 12.53
C LEU A 263 -1.04 -26.65 13.19
N GLN A 264 -1.67 -27.79 13.52
CA GLN A 264 -2.93 -27.79 14.28
C GLN A 264 -2.73 -27.09 15.64
N ALA A 265 -1.63 -27.34 16.36
CA ALA A 265 -1.33 -26.70 17.64
C ALA A 265 -1.09 -25.18 17.48
N LYS A 266 -0.36 -24.77 16.44
CA LYS A 266 -0.10 -23.34 16.14
C LYS A 266 -1.36 -22.62 15.72
N LEU A 267 -2.19 -23.23 14.89
CA LEU A 267 -3.50 -22.69 14.48
C LEU A 267 -4.43 -22.51 15.68
N LEU A 268 -4.43 -23.46 16.60
CA LEU A 268 -5.22 -23.35 17.84
C LEU A 268 -4.83 -22.12 18.64
N ARG A 269 -3.53 -21.81 18.73
CA ARG A 269 -3.05 -20.61 19.42
C ARG A 269 -3.55 -19.33 18.76
N VAL A 270 -3.56 -19.26 17.42
CA VAL A 270 -4.15 -18.13 16.70
C VAL A 270 -5.64 -17.97 17.00
N LEU A 271 -6.40 -19.08 17.00
CA LEU A 271 -7.84 -19.06 17.25
C LEU A 271 -8.23 -18.71 18.68
N GLN A 272 -7.34 -18.98 19.66
CA GLN A 272 -7.61 -18.74 21.08
C GLN A 272 -7.07 -17.38 21.56
N GLU A 273 -5.86 -17.07 21.18
CA GLU A 273 -5.09 -15.94 21.70
C GLU A 273 -4.95 -14.79 20.69
N GLY A 274 -5.23 -15.04 19.42
CA GLY A 274 -4.95 -14.10 18.33
C GLY A 274 -3.44 -13.88 18.11
N GLU A 275 -2.61 -14.88 18.47
CA GLU A 275 -1.16 -14.76 18.45
C GLU A 275 -0.50 -15.88 17.64
N TYR A 276 0.60 -15.52 16.97
CA TYR A 276 1.46 -16.47 16.25
C TYR A 276 2.92 -16.02 16.28
N THR A 277 3.82 -16.95 16.00
CA THR A 277 5.27 -16.66 15.94
C THR A 277 5.80 -17.06 14.57
N PRO A 278 6.44 -16.16 13.80
CA PRO A 278 7.08 -16.48 12.53
C PRO A 278 8.20 -17.52 12.70
N VAL A 279 8.45 -18.31 11.66
CA VAL A 279 9.52 -19.31 11.66
C VAL A 279 10.88 -18.63 11.83
N GLY A 280 11.70 -19.13 12.76
CA GLY A 280 13.01 -18.55 13.09
C GLY A 280 12.96 -17.29 13.97
N SER A 281 11.77 -16.87 14.42
CA SER A 281 11.60 -15.74 15.35
C SER A 281 11.29 -16.21 16.76
N SER A 282 11.71 -15.43 17.76
CA SER A 282 11.23 -15.56 19.15
C SER A 282 10.12 -14.56 19.47
N ASN A 283 9.83 -13.62 18.55
CA ASN A 283 8.86 -12.56 18.77
C ASN A 283 7.46 -13.01 18.36
N THR A 284 6.53 -12.99 19.30
CA THR A 284 5.11 -13.24 19.06
C THR A 284 4.46 -12.02 18.40
N ARG A 285 3.67 -12.24 17.37
CA ARG A 285 2.86 -11.22 16.68
C ARG A 285 1.39 -11.45 16.96
N ARG A 286 0.60 -10.38 17.00
CA ARG A 286 -0.85 -10.43 17.16
C ARG A 286 -1.55 -10.23 15.82
N THR A 287 -2.73 -10.86 15.70
CA THR A 287 -3.60 -10.70 14.53
C THR A 287 -5.06 -10.74 14.95
N ASP A 288 -5.87 -9.87 14.35
CA ASP A 288 -7.33 -9.88 14.46
C ASP A 288 -7.92 -10.43 13.17
N VAL A 289 -8.11 -11.73 13.08
CA VAL A 289 -8.57 -12.40 11.88
C VAL A 289 -9.83 -13.23 12.13
N ARG A 290 -10.85 -13.05 11.28
CA ARG A 290 -11.99 -13.97 11.24
C ARG A 290 -11.60 -15.23 10.46
N VAL A 291 -11.87 -16.42 11.02
CA VAL A 291 -11.52 -17.69 10.39
C VAL A 291 -12.76 -18.36 9.81
N ILE A 292 -12.69 -18.76 8.55
CA ILE A 292 -13.61 -19.65 7.88
C ILE A 292 -12.79 -20.85 7.43
N ALA A 293 -13.14 -22.04 7.87
CA ALA A 293 -12.47 -23.29 7.48
C ALA A 293 -13.39 -24.17 6.66
N ALA A 294 -12.84 -24.99 5.78
CA ALA A 294 -13.60 -25.94 4.98
C ALA A 294 -12.90 -27.30 4.92
N THR A 295 -13.68 -28.35 4.79
CA THR A 295 -13.17 -29.71 4.64
C THR A 295 -14.20 -30.63 3.95
N ASN A 296 -13.70 -31.65 3.26
CA ASN A 296 -14.48 -32.77 2.77
C ASN A 296 -14.40 -34.00 3.68
N ARG A 297 -13.53 -33.97 4.71
CA ARG A 297 -13.32 -35.06 5.66
C ARG A 297 -14.24 -34.95 6.86
N ASP A 298 -14.58 -36.08 7.44
CA ASP A 298 -15.21 -36.13 8.77
C ASP A 298 -14.15 -35.88 9.86
N LEU A 299 -14.10 -34.61 10.34
CA LEU A 299 -13.16 -34.27 11.38
C LEU A 299 -13.46 -34.92 12.73
N SER A 300 -14.72 -35.35 12.99
CA SER A 300 -15.06 -36.04 14.23
C SER A 300 -14.47 -37.45 14.26
N MET A 301 -14.46 -38.15 13.13
CA MET A 301 -13.73 -39.42 12.98
C MET A 301 -12.22 -39.19 13.04
N ALA A 302 -11.69 -38.15 12.39
CA ALA A 302 -10.27 -37.85 12.43
C ALA A 302 -9.78 -37.56 13.87
N VAL A 303 -10.62 -36.97 14.73
CA VAL A 303 -10.34 -36.81 16.18
C VAL A 303 -10.29 -38.16 16.88
N GLN A 304 -11.25 -39.09 16.61
CA GLN A 304 -11.25 -40.43 17.21
C GLN A 304 -10.01 -41.24 16.82
N ASP A 305 -9.57 -41.09 15.57
CA ASP A 305 -8.39 -41.76 15.01
C ASP A 305 -7.06 -41.11 15.44
N GLY A 306 -7.08 -40.00 16.19
CA GLY A 306 -5.90 -39.28 16.62
C GLY A 306 -5.20 -38.44 15.53
N ASN A 307 -5.80 -38.31 14.36
CA ASN A 307 -5.27 -37.57 13.22
C ASN A 307 -5.62 -36.06 13.26
N PHE A 308 -6.60 -35.69 14.10
CA PHE A 308 -6.98 -34.31 14.31
C PHE A 308 -7.16 -34.02 15.82
N ARG A 309 -6.72 -32.86 16.29
CA ARG A 309 -6.82 -32.48 17.71
C ARG A 309 -8.26 -32.12 18.07
N ALA A 310 -8.75 -32.68 19.16
CA ALA A 310 -10.09 -32.42 19.66
C ALA A 310 -10.31 -30.94 20.04
N ASP A 311 -9.29 -30.29 20.66
CA ASP A 311 -9.35 -28.89 21.08
C ASP A 311 -9.48 -27.95 19.86
N LEU A 312 -8.74 -28.19 18.77
CA LEU A 312 -8.85 -27.44 17.53
C LEU A 312 -10.22 -27.69 16.85
N TYR A 313 -10.68 -28.92 16.81
CA TYR A 313 -11.98 -29.26 16.25
C TYR A 313 -13.11 -28.45 16.89
N TYR A 314 -13.20 -28.43 18.22
CA TYR A 314 -14.25 -27.66 18.91
C TYR A 314 -14.10 -26.14 18.71
N ARG A 315 -12.90 -25.63 18.50
CA ARG A 315 -12.67 -24.22 18.22
C ARG A 315 -13.01 -23.80 16.80
N LEU A 316 -12.88 -24.72 15.84
CA LEU A 316 -13.30 -24.51 14.44
C LEU A 316 -14.81 -24.73 14.26
N ASN A 317 -15.39 -25.73 14.92
CA ASN A 317 -16.78 -26.14 14.75
C ASN A 317 -17.76 -25.34 15.63
N VAL A 318 -17.60 -24.00 15.62
CA VAL A 318 -18.50 -23.07 16.34
C VAL A 318 -19.79 -22.89 15.56
N PHE A 319 -19.70 -22.64 14.26
CA PHE A 319 -20.86 -22.52 13.38
C PHE A 319 -20.68 -23.43 12.16
N PRO A 320 -21.23 -24.65 12.20
CA PRO A 320 -21.14 -25.58 11.08
C PRO A 320 -22.11 -25.26 9.97
N ILE A 321 -21.62 -25.32 8.72
CA ILE A 321 -22.45 -25.20 7.52
C ILE A 321 -22.19 -26.43 6.65
N GLU A 322 -23.20 -27.23 6.37
CA GLU A 322 -23.12 -28.32 5.45
C GLU A 322 -23.61 -27.89 4.07
N ILE A 323 -22.81 -28.16 3.04
CA ILE A 323 -23.19 -27.95 1.65
C ILE A 323 -23.65 -29.29 1.07
N PRO A 324 -24.93 -29.41 0.68
CA PRO A 324 -25.41 -30.65 0.12
C PRO A 324 -24.72 -30.93 -1.23
N PRO A 325 -24.33 -32.18 -1.50
CA PRO A 325 -23.80 -32.56 -2.80
C PRO A 325 -24.83 -32.39 -3.91
N LEU A 326 -24.37 -32.25 -5.15
CA LEU A 326 -25.20 -31.85 -6.27
C LEU A 326 -26.36 -32.86 -6.52
N ASN A 327 -26.13 -34.15 -6.29
CA ASN A 327 -27.16 -35.20 -6.39
C ASN A 327 -28.30 -35.03 -5.38
N ARG A 328 -28.12 -34.27 -4.30
CA ARG A 328 -29.17 -33.94 -3.31
C ARG A 328 -29.81 -32.57 -3.54
N ARG A 329 -29.43 -31.85 -4.62
CA ARG A 329 -29.96 -30.54 -4.97
C ARG A 329 -31.04 -30.53 -6.03
N GLY A 330 -31.49 -31.72 -6.52
CA GLY A 330 -32.58 -31.84 -7.47
C GLY A 330 -32.41 -30.96 -8.73
N ASP A 331 -33.30 -29.97 -8.90
CA ASP A 331 -33.33 -29.15 -10.12
C ASP A 331 -32.20 -28.10 -10.20
N ASP A 332 -31.37 -27.89 -9.15
CA ASP A 332 -30.23 -27.00 -9.22
C ASP A 332 -29.22 -27.41 -10.29
N ILE A 333 -29.18 -28.68 -10.67
CA ILE A 333 -28.34 -29.21 -11.76
C ILE A 333 -28.63 -28.49 -13.07
N ARG A 334 -29.93 -28.20 -13.36
CA ARG A 334 -30.33 -27.48 -14.57
C ARG A 334 -29.98 -26.00 -14.57
N LEU A 335 -29.85 -25.41 -13.37
CA LEU A 335 -29.43 -23.99 -13.21
C LEU A 335 -27.93 -23.81 -13.33
N LEU A 336 -27.16 -24.90 -13.14
CA LEU A 336 -25.69 -24.90 -13.18
C LEU A 336 -25.14 -25.31 -14.56
N ALA A 337 -25.97 -25.95 -15.41
CA ALA A 337 -25.64 -26.36 -16.79
C ALA A 337 -25.94 -25.22 -17.78
#